data_e5b1052bba5ec6a1a71439dc2609894b
#
_entry.id   e5b1052bba5ec6a1a71439dc2609894b
#
_cell.length_a   1.000
_cell.length_b   1.000
_cell.length_c   1.000
_cell.angle_alpha   90.00
_cell.angle_beta   90.00
_cell.angle_gamma   90.00
#
_symmetry.space_group_name_H-M   'P 1'
#
loop_
_entity.id
_entity.type
_entity.pdbx_description
1 polymer ?
#
loop_
_entity_poly.entity_id
_entity_poly.type
_entity_poly.pdbx_seq_one_letter_code
_entity_poly.pdbx_strand_id
1 'polypeptide(L)'
;MIELKRSFCRHFPLYSHFLMLLINSNIDVVFIQVTEIGRALIFLLVEYFFSKFQSMAPRPLRLTYRRPPPRFLFIILLIFIPVSMVGIFTYGQKISYFFRPLWDNPPPPFKRLSHYYAENVSMDHLCRLHDWSVRSEPRQVYDAIIFSNELDILEIRWRELHSLVTKFVILESNTTFTGIPKPLFFASNQTRFAFAEGKIVHDVFSGQIAAHGSREDPFALESKQRAAMNGLLQLAGISNGDILIMSDTDEIPSSHTVKLLQWCDGIPPVMHLEFRHYMYSFEFPVDYSSWRATAHVFHPRTLYRHSRQTDLILSDAGWHCSFCFRHIQEFVFKMTAYSHADRVKRRDFLDHSRIQNLICQGDDLFDMLPEEYTFQELFKKMGPIPSSCSAVHLPAYLIENADNYRFLLPGGCLRSPE
;
A
#
# COMPACT_ATOMS: atom_id res chain seq x y z
N MET A 1 -0.88 40.46 17.66
CA MET A 1 -0.60 39.08 17.24
C MET A 1 -0.40 38.91 15.73
N ILE A 2 -1.19 39.59 14.90
CA ILE A 2 -1.05 39.54 13.43
C ILE A 2 0.18 40.30 12.92
N GLU A 3 0.54 41.43 13.53
CA GLU A 3 1.73 42.21 13.15
C GLU A 3 3.05 41.54 13.55
N LEU A 4 3.10 40.84 14.67
CA LEU A 4 4.27 40.03 15.05
C LEU A 4 4.54 38.87 14.08
N LYS A 5 3.49 38.26 13.53
CA LYS A 5 3.59 37.24 12.48
C LYS A 5 4.23 37.77 11.19
N ARG A 6 3.89 39.01 10.79
CA ARG A 6 4.44 39.63 9.56
C ARG A 6 5.91 40.04 9.71
N SER A 7 6.36 40.40 10.89
CA SER A 7 7.76 40.76 11.14
C SER A 7 8.68 39.54 11.17
N PHE A 8 8.21 38.41 11.74
CA PHE A 8 8.98 37.17 11.84
C PHE A 8 9.19 36.51 10.47
N CYS A 9 8.18 36.50 9.61
CA CYS A 9 8.26 35.93 8.26
C CYS A 9 9.20 36.66 7.30
N ARG A 10 9.54 37.93 7.55
CA ARG A 10 10.43 38.69 6.67
C ARG A 10 11.92 38.42 6.91
N HIS A 11 12.30 37.91 8.08
CA HIS A 11 13.73 37.77 8.45
C HIS A 11 14.24 36.34 8.46
N PHE A 12 13.36 35.32 8.48
CA PHE A 12 13.76 33.90 8.50
C PHE A 12 12.76 33.00 7.73
N PRO A 13 12.84 32.95 6.42
CA PRO A 13 11.87 32.18 5.60
C PRO A 13 11.87 30.66 5.87
N LEU A 14 12.98 30.08 6.28
CA LEU A 14 13.08 28.64 6.60
C LEU A 14 12.41 28.26 7.94
N TYR A 15 12.33 29.17 8.90
CA TYR A 15 11.68 28.92 10.18
C TYR A 15 10.16 29.05 10.14
N SER A 16 9.62 29.82 9.19
CA SER A 16 8.18 30.02 9.06
C SER A 16 7.42 28.77 8.61
N HIS A 17 8.03 27.96 7.74
CA HIS A 17 7.45 26.67 7.32
C HIS A 17 7.46 25.65 8.46
N PHE A 18 8.52 25.62 9.27
CA PHE A 18 8.61 24.72 10.40
C PHE A 18 7.57 25.03 11.50
N LEU A 19 7.31 26.31 11.75
CA LEU A 19 6.32 26.74 12.74
C LEU A 19 4.87 26.55 12.25
N MET A 20 4.60 26.68 10.95
CA MET A 20 3.28 26.45 10.37
C MET A 20 2.89 24.95 10.37
N LEU A 21 3.84 24.05 10.15
CA LEU A 21 3.61 22.59 10.24
C LEU A 21 3.29 22.12 11.66
N LEU A 22 3.80 22.84 12.69
CA LEU A 22 3.50 22.52 14.10
C LEU A 22 2.14 23.06 14.58
N ILE A 23 1.55 24.03 13.89
CA ILE A 23 0.30 24.71 14.33
C ILE A 23 -0.96 24.09 13.70
N ASN A 24 -0.84 23.38 12.60
CA ASN A 24 -2.02 22.86 11.84
C ASN A 24 -2.46 21.44 12.22
N SER A 25 -1.89 20.81 13.24
CA SER A 25 -2.38 19.52 13.71
C SER A 25 -3.39 19.69 14.85
N ASN A 26 -4.66 19.45 14.55
CA ASN A 26 -5.72 19.26 15.54
C ASN A 26 -5.43 18.00 16.37
N ILE A 27 -5.15 18.17 17.65
CA ILE A 27 -5.00 17.06 18.62
C ILE A 27 -5.85 17.37 19.84
N ASP A 28 -6.65 16.36 20.21
CA ASP A 28 -7.72 16.39 21.19
C ASP A 28 -7.37 16.82 22.65
N VAL A 29 -8.41 17.24 23.35
CA VAL A 29 -8.53 17.99 24.59
C VAL A 29 -7.73 17.47 25.80
N VAL A 30 -7.35 16.21 25.88
CA VAL A 30 -6.57 15.66 27.02
C VAL A 30 -5.06 15.96 26.90
N PHE A 31 -4.56 16.17 25.70
CA PHE A 31 -3.18 16.60 25.43
C PHE A 31 -2.98 18.11 25.63
N ILE A 32 -4.07 18.90 25.66
CA ILE A 32 -4.02 20.36 25.74
C ILE A 32 -3.42 20.84 27.07
N GLN A 33 -3.66 20.18 28.20
CA GLN A 33 -3.14 20.66 29.50
C GLN A 33 -1.63 20.49 29.67
N VAL A 34 -1.02 19.40 29.17
CA VAL A 34 0.44 19.18 29.26
C VAL A 34 1.17 19.98 28.18
N THR A 35 0.54 20.21 27.01
CA THR A 35 1.10 21.01 25.92
C THR A 35 0.98 22.52 26.19
N GLU A 36 -0.05 22.98 26.90
CA GLU A 36 -0.20 24.40 27.31
C GLU A 36 0.88 24.82 28.29
N ILE A 37 1.21 24.00 29.28
CA ILE A 37 2.32 24.25 30.22
C ILE A 37 3.67 24.23 29.45
N GLY A 38 3.86 23.28 28.54
CA GLY A 38 5.05 23.22 27.69
C GLY A 38 5.17 24.42 26.74
N ARG A 39 4.05 24.86 26.14
CA ARG A 39 3.98 26.05 25.29
C ARG A 39 4.25 27.33 26.07
N ALA A 40 3.67 27.46 27.25
CA ALA A 40 3.92 28.61 28.14
C ALA A 40 5.38 28.68 28.57
N LEU A 41 6.02 27.54 28.89
CA LEU A 41 7.43 27.48 29.25
C LEU A 41 8.36 27.82 28.09
N ILE A 42 8.06 27.31 26.89
CA ILE A 42 8.83 27.65 25.68
C ILE A 42 8.64 29.12 25.33
N PHE A 43 7.43 29.64 25.44
CA PHE A 43 7.16 31.07 25.20
C PHE A 43 7.91 31.98 26.18
N LEU A 44 7.89 31.66 27.47
CA LEU A 44 8.63 32.39 28.51
C LEU A 44 10.15 32.30 28.30
N LEU A 45 10.67 31.16 27.87
CA LEU A 45 12.10 31.01 27.57
C LEU A 45 12.48 31.81 26.33
N VAL A 46 11.67 31.82 25.27
CA VAL A 46 11.90 32.61 24.07
C VAL A 46 11.81 34.10 24.37
N GLU A 47 10.82 34.54 25.14
CA GLU A 47 10.69 35.95 25.59
C GLU A 47 11.90 36.37 26.46
N TYR A 48 12.32 35.54 27.40
CA TYR A 48 13.49 35.79 28.23
C TYR A 48 14.79 35.89 27.40
N PHE A 49 14.99 35.04 26.44
CA PHE A 49 16.11 35.12 25.50
C PHE A 49 16.03 36.35 24.59
N PHE A 50 14.85 36.71 24.09
CA PHE A 50 14.67 37.89 23.25
C PHE A 50 14.88 39.18 24.00
N SER A 51 14.38 39.31 25.24
CA SER A 51 14.56 40.51 26.07
C SER A 51 16.03 40.73 26.42
N LYS A 52 16.81 39.67 26.66
CA LYS A 52 18.24 39.73 26.86
C LYS A 52 19.05 40.07 25.61
N PHE A 53 18.56 39.64 24.44
CA PHE A 53 19.22 39.97 23.17
C PHE A 53 18.99 41.40 22.71
N GLN A 54 17.84 42.03 23.06
CA GLN A 54 17.56 43.43 22.74
C GLN A 54 18.31 44.43 23.64
N SER A 55 18.79 44.03 24.80
CA SER A 55 19.53 44.90 25.70
C SER A 55 21.04 45.01 25.39
N MET A 56 21.51 44.33 24.35
CA MET A 56 22.91 44.39 23.91
C MET A 56 23.08 45.30 22.70
N ALA A 57 23.31 46.57 22.95
CA ALA A 57 23.81 47.48 21.92
C ALA A 57 25.20 46.99 21.40
N PRO A 58 25.50 47.16 20.09
CA PRO A 58 26.73 46.60 19.52
C PRO A 58 27.97 47.33 19.99
N ARG A 59 28.71 46.70 20.91
CA ARG A 59 30.10 47.03 21.13
C ARG A 59 30.99 46.05 20.34
N PRO A 60 32.11 46.46 19.77
CA PRO A 60 32.96 45.56 18.99
C PRO A 60 33.48 44.44 19.90
N LEU A 61 33.03 43.21 19.65
CA LEU A 61 33.34 42.01 20.39
C LEU A 61 34.76 41.53 20.08
N ARG A 62 35.67 41.71 21.04
CA ARG A 62 36.78 40.75 21.21
C ARG A 62 36.18 39.47 21.77
N LEU A 63 36.11 38.43 20.95
CA LEU A 63 35.65 37.09 21.34
C LEU A 63 36.64 36.45 22.33
N THR A 64 36.50 36.75 23.61
CA THR A 64 37.05 35.89 24.66
C THR A 64 36.02 34.81 24.96
N TYR A 65 36.29 33.62 24.47
CA TYR A 65 35.50 32.42 24.70
C TYR A 65 35.55 32.05 26.20
N ARG A 66 34.67 32.66 27.02
CA ARG A 66 34.45 32.21 28.40
C ARG A 66 33.58 30.97 28.37
N ARG A 67 34.16 29.81 28.73
CA ARG A 67 33.38 28.56 28.92
C ARG A 67 32.25 28.85 29.93
N PRO A 68 30.99 28.49 29.63
CA PRO A 68 29.89 28.63 30.57
C PRO A 68 30.19 27.82 31.83
N PRO A 69 29.79 28.30 33.03
CA PRO A 69 30.05 27.58 34.26
C PRO A 69 29.40 26.18 34.21
N PRO A 70 30.05 25.14 34.72
CA PRO A 70 29.56 23.74 34.59
C PRO A 70 28.14 23.53 35.14
N ARG A 71 27.71 24.36 36.12
CA ARG A 71 26.35 24.36 36.67
C ARG A 71 25.29 24.80 35.63
N PHE A 72 25.62 25.75 34.78
CA PHE A 72 24.70 26.22 33.71
C PHE A 72 24.52 25.17 32.61
N LEU A 73 25.61 24.51 32.24
CA LEU A 73 25.59 23.40 31.31
C LEU A 73 24.77 22.23 31.85
N PHE A 74 24.89 21.93 33.15
CA PHE A 74 24.15 20.89 33.82
C PHE A 74 22.63 21.17 33.84
N ILE A 75 22.22 22.42 34.11
CA ILE A 75 20.81 22.83 34.10
C ILE A 75 20.24 22.73 32.67
N ILE A 76 20.97 23.15 31.63
CA ILE A 76 20.56 23.01 30.24
C ILE A 76 20.37 21.54 29.88
N LEU A 77 21.30 20.66 30.23
CA LEU A 77 21.17 19.21 29.97
C LEU A 77 20.02 18.61 30.74
N LEU A 78 19.76 19.03 31.98
CA LEU A 78 18.67 18.51 32.81
C LEU A 78 17.27 18.87 32.29
N ILE A 79 17.13 19.96 31.54
CA ILE A 79 15.89 20.35 30.87
C ILE A 79 15.85 19.80 29.46
N PHE A 80 16.96 19.88 28.72
CA PHE A 80 16.98 19.50 27.30
C PHE A 80 16.81 18.01 27.10
N ILE A 81 17.37 17.15 27.96
CA ILE A 81 17.29 15.71 27.83
C ILE A 81 15.82 15.21 27.98
N PRO A 82 15.07 15.57 29.05
CA PRO A 82 13.66 15.15 29.15
C PRO A 82 12.78 15.71 28.04
N VAL A 83 12.96 16.97 27.66
CA VAL A 83 12.19 17.59 26.56
C VAL A 83 12.50 16.90 25.23
N SER A 84 13.77 16.57 24.97
CA SER A 84 14.16 15.81 23.78
C SER A 84 13.63 14.38 23.82
N MET A 85 13.63 13.71 24.97
CA MET A 85 13.05 12.37 25.11
C MET A 85 11.53 12.38 24.85
N VAL A 86 10.81 13.35 25.42
CA VAL A 86 9.37 13.51 25.14
C VAL A 86 9.15 13.84 23.64
N GLY A 87 9.98 14.71 23.08
CA GLY A 87 9.93 15.03 21.65
C GLY A 87 10.19 13.82 20.75
N ILE A 88 11.19 12.99 21.09
CA ILE A 88 11.49 11.77 20.35
C ILE A 88 10.37 10.73 20.54
N PHE A 89 9.81 10.61 21.74
CA PHE A 89 8.73 9.66 21.99
C PHE A 89 7.42 10.05 21.27
N THR A 90 7.09 11.35 21.24
CA THR A 90 5.85 11.85 20.61
C THR A 90 5.99 12.10 19.10
N TYR A 91 7.19 12.50 18.65
CA TYR A 91 7.43 12.91 17.26
C TYR A 91 8.56 12.13 16.58
N GLY A 92 9.10 11.09 17.22
CA GLY A 92 10.28 10.37 16.73
C GLY A 92 10.09 9.80 15.34
N GLN A 93 8.89 9.30 15.05
CA GLN A 93 8.51 8.84 13.73
C GLN A 93 8.61 9.99 12.70
N LYS A 94 7.99 11.15 12.98
CA LYS A 94 8.05 12.33 12.11
C LYS A 94 9.47 12.86 11.94
N ILE A 95 10.28 12.84 13.00
CA ILE A 95 11.69 13.24 12.98
C ILE A 95 12.49 12.26 12.11
N SER A 96 12.29 10.95 12.30
CA SER A 96 12.91 9.91 11.48
C SER A 96 12.61 10.13 10.00
N TYR A 97 11.35 10.33 9.64
CA TYR A 97 10.96 10.54 8.24
C TYR A 97 11.48 11.85 7.66
N PHE A 98 11.55 12.92 8.46
CA PHE A 98 12.16 14.17 8.02
C PHE A 98 13.63 14.00 7.62
N PHE A 99 14.38 13.16 8.36
CA PHE A 99 15.77 12.86 8.04
C PHE A 99 15.95 11.67 7.10
N ARG A 100 14.87 10.99 6.71
CA ARG A 100 14.90 9.82 5.82
C ARG A 100 15.73 10.00 4.55
N PRO A 101 15.74 11.17 3.85
CA PRO A 101 16.58 11.36 2.68
C PRO A 101 18.09 11.21 2.92
N LEU A 102 18.54 11.28 4.18
CA LEU A 102 19.96 11.13 4.53
C LEU A 102 20.41 9.66 4.54
N TRP A 103 19.50 8.71 4.70
CA TRP A 103 19.80 7.26 4.75
C TRP A 103 18.93 6.40 3.84
N ASP A 104 17.90 6.97 3.22
CA ASP A 104 17.02 6.23 2.33
C ASP A 104 17.73 6.01 0.98
N ASN A 105 18.07 4.76 0.71
CA ASN A 105 18.57 4.35 -0.58
C ASN A 105 17.39 3.73 -1.34
N PRO A 106 16.72 4.47 -2.24
CA PRO A 106 15.64 3.91 -3.02
C PRO A 106 16.15 2.70 -3.81
N PRO A 107 15.35 1.64 -3.91
CA PRO A 107 15.75 0.49 -4.71
C PRO A 107 15.99 0.93 -6.16
N PRO A 108 16.93 0.28 -6.88
CA PRO A 108 17.20 0.61 -8.26
C PRO A 108 15.90 0.53 -9.08
N PRO A 109 15.71 1.41 -10.09
CA PRO A 109 14.51 1.38 -10.91
C PRO A 109 14.40 0.05 -11.66
N PHE A 110 13.16 -0.36 -11.95
CA PHE A 110 12.92 -1.53 -12.80
C PHE A 110 13.35 -1.26 -14.24
N LYS A 111 13.91 -2.29 -14.87
CA LYS A 111 14.04 -2.36 -16.33
C LYS A 111 12.68 -2.77 -16.90
N ARG A 112 11.99 -1.81 -17.53
CA ARG A 112 10.67 -2.02 -18.12
C ARG A 112 10.79 -2.79 -19.42
N LEU A 113 9.99 -3.84 -19.55
CA LEU A 113 9.76 -4.56 -20.78
C LEU A 113 8.56 -3.93 -21.48
N SER A 114 8.70 -3.60 -22.74
CA SER A 114 7.59 -3.11 -23.57
C SER A 114 6.51 -4.17 -23.68
N HIS A 115 5.26 -3.77 -23.66
CA HIS A 115 4.12 -4.66 -23.82
C HIS A 115 3.29 -4.23 -25.02
N TYR A 116 3.13 -5.12 -25.98
CA TYR A 116 2.39 -4.89 -27.20
C TYR A 116 1.18 -5.77 -27.26
N TYR A 117 0.03 -5.17 -27.51
CA TYR A 117 -1.20 -5.89 -27.72
C TYR A 117 -2.10 -5.13 -28.72
N ALA A 118 -2.71 -5.87 -29.62
CA ALA A 118 -3.83 -5.40 -30.42
C ALA A 118 -4.74 -6.60 -30.76
N GLU A 119 -6.03 -6.35 -30.87
CA GLU A 119 -6.97 -7.35 -31.34
C GLU A 119 -6.62 -7.77 -32.78
N ASN A 120 -6.91 -9.03 -33.10
CA ASN A 120 -6.70 -9.61 -34.46
C ASN A 120 -5.23 -9.67 -34.95
N VAL A 121 -4.27 -9.44 -34.05
CA VAL A 121 -2.84 -9.66 -34.34
C VAL A 121 -2.47 -11.09 -33.94
N SER A 122 -1.72 -11.78 -34.83
CA SER A 122 -1.29 -13.15 -34.55
C SER A 122 -0.32 -13.24 -33.37
N MET A 123 -0.36 -14.34 -32.62
CA MET A 123 0.57 -14.58 -31.51
C MET A 123 2.03 -14.60 -31.98
N ASP A 124 2.32 -15.14 -33.17
CA ASP A 124 3.65 -15.11 -33.76
C ASP A 124 4.17 -13.67 -33.93
N HIS A 125 3.32 -12.75 -34.42
CA HIS A 125 3.71 -11.36 -34.55
C HIS A 125 3.87 -10.68 -33.16
N LEU A 126 2.95 -10.92 -32.21
CA LEU A 126 3.05 -10.38 -30.86
C LEU A 126 4.31 -10.87 -30.13
N CYS A 127 4.63 -12.18 -30.22
CA CYS A 127 5.86 -12.69 -29.60
C CYS A 127 7.10 -12.02 -30.21
N ARG A 128 7.18 -11.86 -31.55
CA ARG A 128 8.30 -11.17 -32.21
C ARG A 128 8.47 -9.71 -31.81
N LEU A 129 7.36 -8.97 -31.55
CA LEU A 129 7.44 -7.58 -31.06
C LEU A 129 8.08 -7.49 -29.67
N HIS A 130 8.07 -8.58 -28.91
CA HIS A 130 8.72 -8.67 -27.60
C HIS A 130 10.11 -9.31 -27.67
N ASP A 131 10.67 -9.54 -28.88
CA ASP A 131 11.90 -10.29 -29.10
C ASP A 131 11.81 -11.76 -28.63
N TRP A 132 10.60 -12.33 -28.65
CA TRP A 132 10.30 -13.72 -28.29
C TRP A 132 9.84 -14.52 -29.51
N SER A 133 9.81 -15.85 -29.40
CA SER A 133 9.30 -16.72 -30.44
C SER A 133 7.96 -17.35 -30.05
N VAL A 134 7.10 -17.66 -31.02
CA VAL A 134 5.85 -18.36 -30.76
C VAL A 134 6.10 -19.84 -30.49
N ARG A 135 5.37 -20.42 -29.55
CA ARG A 135 5.39 -21.86 -29.24
C ARG A 135 4.43 -22.62 -30.16
N SER A 136 4.75 -23.90 -30.37
CA SER A 136 3.82 -24.84 -31.03
C SER A 136 2.62 -25.20 -30.16
N GLU A 137 2.82 -25.25 -28.83
CA GLU A 137 1.80 -25.55 -27.83
C GLU A 137 1.89 -24.56 -26.65
N PRO A 138 0.75 -24.15 -26.08
CA PRO A 138 0.72 -23.23 -24.94
C PRO A 138 1.26 -23.89 -23.68
N ARG A 139 1.89 -23.10 -22.79
CA ARG A 139 2.23 -23.55 -21.44
C ARG A 139 0.98 -23.67 -20.58
N GLN A 140 1.02 -24.58 -19.60
CA GLN A 140 0.06 -24.58 -18.50
C GLN A 140 0.23 -23.31 -17.66
N VAL A 141 -0.87 -22.75 -17.18
CA VAL A 141 -0.88 -21.53 -16.37
C VAL A 141 -1.52 -21.80 -15.02
N TYR A 142 -0.82 -21.48 -13.95
CA TYR A 142 -1.29 -21.58 -12.58
C TYR A 142 -1.41 -20.18 -11.98
N ASP A 143 -2.62 -19.82 -11.57
CA ASP A 143 -2.93 -18.55 -10.93
C ASP A 143 -3.04 -18.76 -9.44
N ALA A 144 -2.03 -18.32 -8.66
CA ALA A 144 -1.88 -18.61 -7.23
C ALA A 144 -2.08 -17.37 -6.38
N ILE A 145 -3.05 -17.41 -5.47
CA ILE A 145 -3.41 -16.30 -4.60
C ILE A 145 -3.64 -16.74 -3.15
N ILE A 146 -3.35 -15.84 -2.21
CA ILE A 146 -3.85 -15.91 -0.85
C ILE A 146 -5.10 -15.07 -0.76
N PHE A 147 -6.19 -15.66 -0.28
CA PHE A 147 -7.50 -15.05 -0.28
C PHE A 147 -7.97 -14.64 1.12
N SER A 148 -8.60 -13.48 1.23
CA SER A 148 -9.18 -12.99 2.48
C SER A 148 -10.70 -12.84 2.41
N ASN A 149 -11.22 -11.78 1.78
CA ASN A 149 -12.66 -11.49 1.71
C ASN A 149 -13.10 -10.83 0.38
N GLU A 150 -12.22 -10.69 -0.59
CA GLU A 150 -12.41 -9.96 -1.85
C GLU A 150 -13.21 -10.78 -2.89
N LEU A 151 -14.43 -11.26 -2.56
CA LEU A 151 -15.20 -12.18 -3.40
C LEU A 151 -15.54 -11.61 -4.78
N ASP A 152 -15.92 -10.33 -4.87
CA ASP A 152 -16.28 -9.69 -6.14
C ASP A 152 -15.07 -9.56 -7.06
N ILE A 153 -13.93 -9.15 -6.52
CA ILE A 153 -12.70 -9.02 -7.28
C ILE A 153 -12.15 -10.39 -7.69
N LEU A 154 -12.27 -11.40 -6.83
CA LEU A 154 -11.91 -12.77 -7.16
C LEU A 154 -12.74 -13.31 -8.33
N GLU A 155 -14.05 -13.06 -8.35
CA GLU A 155 -14.90 -13.49 -9.47
C GLU A 155 -14.51 -12.79 -10.77
N ILE A 156 -14.32 -11.46 -10.76
CA ILE A 156 -13.88 -10.70 -11.93
C ILE A 156 -12.56 -11.28 -12.45
N ARG A 157 -11.58 -11.49 -11.57
CA ARG A 157 -10.27 -12.07 -11.90
C ARG A 157 -10.40 -13.43 -12.56
N TRP A 158 -11.14 -14.34 -11.94
CA TRP A 158 -11.25 -15.70 -12.47
C TRP A 158 -12.05 -15.76 -13.75
N ARG A 159 -13.09 -14.94 -13.91
CA ARG A 159 -13.83 -14.83 -15.18
C ARG A 159 -12.96 -14.29 -16.30
N GLU A 160 -12.15 -13.27 -16.03
CA GLU A 160 -11.21 -12.69 -17.00
C GLU A 160 -10.17 -13.73 -17.47
N LEU A 161 -9.70 -14.59 -16.57
CA LEU A 161 -8.62 -15.54 -16.82
C LEU A 161 -9.09 -16.96 -17.15
N HIS A 162 -10.39 -17.26 -17.03
CA HIS A 162 -10.91 -18.64 -17.04
C HIS A 162 -10.51 -19.45 -18.28
N SER A 163 -10.50 -18.84 -19.46
CA SER A 163 -10.17 -19.54 -20.73
C SER A 163 -8.67 -19.89 -20.84
N LEU A 164 -7.80 -19.22 -20.09
CA LEU A 164 -6.35 -19.31 -20.20
C LEU A 164 -5.70 -20.10 -19.06
N VAL A 165 -6.25 -19.97 -17.85
CA VAL A 165 -5.69 -20.59 -16.64
C VAL A 165 -6.06 -22.09 -16.61
N THR A 166 -5.07 -22.91 -16.32
CA THR A 166 -5.20 -24.35 -16.13
C THR A 166 -5.71 -24.67 -14.74
N LYS A 167 -5.14 -24.05 -13.70
CA LYS A 167 -5.54 -24.19 -12.31
C LYS A 167 -5.53 -22.87 -11.59
N PHE A 168 -6.60 -22.57 -10.87
CA PHE A 168 -6.72 -21.52 -9.87
C PHE A 168 -6.34 -22.10 -8.51
N VAL A 169 -5.20 -21.66 -7.96
CA VAL A 169 -4.68 -22.18 -6.70
C VAL A 169 -4.96 -21.12 -5.63
N ILE A 170 -5.86 -21.45 -4.72
CA ILE A 170 -6.33 -20.51 -3.71
C ILE A 170 -6.08 -21.07 -2.31
N LEU A 171 -5.35 -20.30 -1.51
CA LEU A 171 -5.15 -20.56 -0.09
C LEU A 171 -5.98 -19.58 0.73
N GLU A 172 -6.91 -20.10 1.50
CA GLU A 172 -7.71 -19.34 2.45
C GLU A 172 -7.24 -19.65 3.88
N SER A 173 -7.40 -18.71 4.81
CA SER A 173 -7.07 -18.93 6.22
C SER A 173 -8.32 -18.77 7.09
N ASN A 174 -8.41 -19.54 8.19
CA ASN A 174 -9.44 -19.38 9.21
C ASN A 174 -9.12 -18.26 10.23
N THR A 175 -7.99 -17.57 10.06
CA THR A 175 -7.60 -16.40 10.83
C THR A 175 -7.13 -15.28 9.91
N THR A 176 -7.27 -14.05 10.37
CA THR A 176 -6.69 -12.86 9.75
C THR A 176 -5.17 -12.81 9.97
N PHE A 177 -4.45 -11.94 9.28
CA PHE A 177 -3.03 -11.68 9.58
C PHE A 177 -2.82 -11.10 10.98
N THR A 178 -3.84 -10.47 11.57
CA THR A 178 -3.81 -9.97 12.95
C THR A 178 -4.17 -11.05 13.99
N GLY A 179 -4.35 -12.30 13.58
CA GLY A 179 -4.65 -13.44 14.46
C GLY A 179 -6.10 -13.48 14.97
N ILE A 180 -7.02 -12.74 14.35
CA ILE A 180 -8.45 -12.77 14.66
C ILE A 180 -9.11 -13.91 13.87
N PRO A 181 -9.96 -14.76 14.49
CA PRO A 181 -10.73 -15.75 13.76
C PRO A 181 -11.59 -15.10 12.67
N LYS A 182 -11.64 -15.70 11.49
CA LYS A 182 -12.48 -15.24 10.40
C LYS A 182 -13.25 -16.39 9.74
N PRO A 183 -14.43 -16.11 9.14
CA PRO A 183 -15.12 -17.08 8.31
C PRO A 183 -14.28 -17.48 7.11
N LEU A 184 -14.53 -18.68 6.59
CA LEU A 184 -13.97 -19.13 5.33
C LEU A 184 -14.89 -18.61 4.19
N PHE A 185 -14.61 -17.39 3.73
CA PHE A 185 -15.45 -16.69 2.76
C PHE A 185 -15.51 -17.42 1.42
N PHE A 186 -14.38 -17.93 0.91
CA PHE A 186 -14.36 -18.69 -0.33
C PHE A 186 -15.09 -20.03 -0.16
N ALA A 187 -14.75 -20.80 0.86
CA ALA A 187 -15.39 -22.11 1.10
C ALA A 187 -16.91 -21.99 1.28
N SER A 188 -17.38 -20.91 1.89
CA SER A 188 -18.83 -20.65 2.09
C SER A 188 -19.54 -20.16 0.83
N ASN A 189 -18.80 -19.73 -0.20
CA ASN A 189 -19.35 -19.17 -1.44
C ASN A 189 -18.93 -19.94 -2.71
N GLN A 190 -18.55 -21.20 -2.60
CA GLN A 190 -18.05 -22.02 -3.73
C GLN A 190 -19.04 -22.08 -4.90
N THR A 191 -20.34 -22.06 -4.65
CA THR A 191 -21.38 -22.08 -5.69
C THR A 191 -21.27 -20.90 -6.65
N ARG A 192 -20.79 -19.74 -6.17
CA ARG A 192 -20.52 -18.56 -7.00
C ARG A 192 -19.43 -18.83 -8.06
N PHE A 193 -18.52 -19.74 -7.75
CA PHE A 193 -17.37 -20.11 -8.57
C PHE A 193 -17.53 -21.44 -9.31
N ALA A 194 -18.76 -21.97 -9.40
CA ALA A 194 -19.05 -23.23 -10.08
C ALA A 194 -18.59 -23.27 -11.55
N PHE A 195 -18.50 -22.11 -12.22
CA PHE A 195 -17.95 -22.00 -13.57
C PHE A 195 -16.49 -22.46 -13.69
N ALA A 196 -15.74 -22.45 -12.60
CA ALA A 196 -14.33 -22.81 -12.55
C ALA A 196 -14.08 -24.13 -11.77
N GLU A 197 -15.12 -24.88 -11.35
CA GLU A 197 -15.03 -26.02 -10.42
C GLU A 197 -13.91 -27.01 -10.78
N GLY A 198 -13.80 -27.42 -12.03
CA GLY A 198 -12.76 -28.37 -12.47
C GLY A 198 -11.32 -27.83 -12.49
N LYS A 199 -11.15 -26.52 -12.24
CA LYS A 199 -9.85 -25.84 -12.25
C LYS A 199 -9.40 -25.37 -10.87
N ILE A 200 -10.25 -25.43 -9.85
CA ILE A 200 -9.95 -24.90 -8.52
C ILE A 200 -9.13 -25.93 -7.73
N VAL A 201 -8.05 -25.45 -7.12
CA VAL A 201 -7.27 -26.15 -6.09
C VAL A 201 -7.27 -25.27 -4.85
N HIS A 202 -8.06 -25.66 -3.85
CA HIS A 202 -8.30 -24.89 -2.64
C HIS A 202 -7.81 -25.63 -1.41
N ASP A 203 -7.17 -24.91 -0.49
CA ASP A 203 -6.83 -25.42 0.82
C ASP A 203 -7.02 -24.34 1.88
N VAL A 204 -7.12 -24.77 3.14
CA VAL A 204 -7.34 -23.90 4.30
C VAL A 204 -6.13 -23.93 5.21
N PHE A 205 -5.48 -22.77 5.33
CA PHE A 205 -4.42 -22.57 6.31
C PHE A 205 -5.03 -22.40 7.71
N SER A 206 -4.71 -23.32 8.62
CA SER A 206 -5.10 -23.20 10.03
C SER A 206 -4.15 -22.27 10.77
N GLY A 207 -4.55 -21.01 10.90
CA GLY A 207 -3.79 -20.02 11.66
C GLY A 207 -3.88 -20.26 13.17
N GLN A 208 -2.86 -19.81 13.90
CA GLN A 208 -2.91 -19.80 15.36
C GLN A 208 -3.74 -18.59 15.83
N ILE A 209 -4.79 -18.87 16.60
CA ILE A 209 -5.54 -17.83 17.28
C ILE A 209 -4.62 -17.24 18.36
N ALA A 210 -4.42 -15.91 18.30
CA ALA A 210 -3.61 -15.23 19.31
C ALA A 210 -4.20 -15.47 20.71
N ALA A 211 -3.46 -16.20 21.57
CA ALA A 211 -3.81 -16.28 22.98
C ALA A 211 -3.77 -14.86 23.58
N HIS A 212 -4.67 -14.57 24.54
CA HIS A 212 -4.73 -13.27 25.21
C HIS A 212 -3.33 -12.85 25.72
N GLY A 213 -2.76 -11.81 25.10
CA GLY A 213 -1.48 -11.22 25.48
C GLY A 213 -0.26 -11.51 24.57
N SER A 214 -0.36 -12.44 23.63
CA SER A 214 0.70 -12.73 22.65
C SER A 214 0.18 -12.44 21.24
N ARG A 215 0.43 -11.26 20.71
CA ARG A 215 0.22 -10.97 19.29
C ARG A 215 1.46 -11.40 18.51
N GLU A 216 1.31 -12.40 17.67
CA GLU A 216 2.31 -12.66 16.62
C GLU A 216 2.32 -11.47 15.65
N ASP A 217 3.51 -11.13 15.12
CA ASP A 217 3.64 -10.10 14.10
C ASP A 217 2.79 -10.47 12.87
N PRO A 218 1.87 -9.58 12.42
CA PRO A 218 1.02 -9.82 11.26
C PRO A 218 1.80 -10.22 9.99
N PHE A 219 3.00 -9.67 9.80
CA PHE A 219 3.88 -10.02 8.68
C PHE A 219 4.46 -11.43 8.80
N ALA A 220 4.68 -11.92 10.02
CA ALA A 220 5.11 -13.30 10.25
C ALA A 220 3.98 -14.28 9.90
N LEU A 221 2.72 -14.00 10.26
CA LEU A 221 1.57 -14.81 9.87
C LEU A 221 1.35 -14.81 8.36
N GLU A 222 1.46 -13.65 7.71
CA GLU A 222 1.42 -13.55 6.26
C GLU A 222 2.51 -14.40 5.60
N SER A 223 3.74 -14.34 6.11
CA SER A 223 4.86 -15.15 5.60
C SER A 223 4.61 -16.65 5.73
N LYS A 224 3.99 -17.10 6.83
CA LYS A 224 3.61 -18.52 7.03
C LYS A 224 2.56 -18.97 6.02
N GLN A 225 1.55 -18.15 5.75
CA GLN A 225 0.54 -18.45 4.72
C GLN A 225 1.18 -18.50 3.33
N ARG A 226 2.08 -17.57 2.99
CA ARG A 226 2.83 -17.62 1.73
C ARG A 226 3.72 -18.88 1.62
N ALA A 227 4.31 -19.33 2.72
CA ALA A 227 5.08 -20.57 2.74
C ALA A 227 4.18 -21.81 2.51
N ALA A 228 2.97 -21.85 3.09
CA ALA A 228 2.01 -22.93 2.90
C ALA A 228 1.55 -23.08 1.45
N MET A 229 1.47 -21.97 0.70
CA MET A 229 1.14 -21.99 -0.74
C MET A 229 2.06 -22.89 -1.55
N ASN A 230 3.34 -23.07 -1.15
CA ASN A 230 4.26 -23.93 -1.88
C ASN A 230 3.83 -25.41 -1.87
N GLY A 231 3.26 -25.88 -0.76
CA GLY A 231 2.68 -27.21 -0.68
C GLY A 231 1.44 -27.36 -1.58
N LEU A 232 0.59 -26.35 -1.60
CA LEU A 232 -0.62 -26.33 -2.40
C LEU A 232 -0.31 -26.32 -3.91
N LEU A 233 0.74 -25.60 -4.33
CA LEU A 233 1.21 -25.61 -5.72
C LEU A 233 1.66 -27.00 -6.17
N GLN A 234 2.33 -27.76 -5.31
CA GLN A 234 2.72 -29.14 -5.61
C GLN A 234 1.48 -30.05 -5.75
N LEU A 235 0.48 -29.90 -4.87
CA LEU A 235 -0.80 -30.61 -4.96
C LEU A 235 -1.56 -30.25 -6.23
N ALA A 236 -1.44 -29.02 -6.70
CA ALA A 236 -2.04 -28.56 -7.96
C ALA A 236 -1.40 -29.21 -9.20
N GLY A 237 -0.26 -29.86 -9.06
CA GLY A 237 0.43 -30.59 -10.14
C GLY A 237 1.27 -29.70 -11.05
N ILE A 238 1.70 -28.51 -10.59
CA ILE A 238 2.56 -27.62 -11.36
C ILE A 238 3.89 -28.29 -11.69
N SER A 239 4.34 -28.11 -12.92
CA SER A 239 5.53 -28.75 -13.47
C SER A 239 6.56 -27.74 -13.99
N ASN A 240 7.79 -28.23 -14.15
CA ASN A 240 8.87 -27.38 -14.68
C ASN A 240 8.52 -26.84 -16.08
N GLY A 241 8.64 -25.53 -16.26
CA GLY A 241 8.33 -24.84 -17.52
C GLY A 241 6.91 -24.28 -17.61
N ASP A 242 6.01 -24.62 -16.66
CA ASP A 242 4.68 -24.01 -16.56
C ASP A 242 4.78 -22.53 -16.15
N ILE A 243 3.75 -21.78 -16.40
CA ILE A 243 3.64 -20.39 -15.92
C ILE A 243 2.98 -20.37 -14.55
N LEU A 244 3.65 -19.79 -13.57
CA LEU A 244 3.10 -19.49 -12.26
C LEU A 244 2.94 -17.99 -12.09
N ILE A 245 1.71 -17.54 -11.87
CA ILE A 245 1.40 -16.17 -11.50
C ILE A 245 1.23 -16.12 -9.98
N MET A 246 1.99 -15.24 -9.34
CA MET A 246 1.93 -14.98 -7.90
C MET A 246 1.51 -13.52 -7.70
N SER A 247 0.36 -13.30 -7.08
CA SER A 247 -0.15 -11.95 -6.81
C SER A 247 -1.15 -11.99 -5.66
N ASP A 248 -1.55 -10.82 -5.17
CA ASP A 248 -2.68 -10.71 -4.25
C ASP A 248 -3.99 -10.82 -5.03
N THR A 249 -5.09 -11.09 -4.35
CA THR A 249 -6.41 -11.31 -4.98
C THR A 249 -6.85 -10.10 -5.82
N ASP A 250 -6.57 -8.90 -5.33
CA ASP A 250 -6.95 -7.62 -5.94
C ASP A 250 -5.98 -7.14 -7.04
N GLU A 251 -4.97 -7.94 -7.39
CA GLU A 251 -4.03 -7.74 -8.48
C GLU A 251 -4.41 -8.64 -9.67
N ILE A 252 -5.15 -8.12 -10.65
CA ILE A 252 -5.74 -8.86 -11.77
C ILE A 252 -4.86 -8.77 -13.01
N PRO A 253 -4.18 -9.85 -13.44
CA PRO A 253 -3.51 -9.87 -14.74
C PRO A 253 -4.54 -9.77 -15.88
N SER A 254 -4.20 -9.06 -16.94
CA SER A 254 -5.07 -9.04 -18.12
C SER A 254 -5.00 -10.36 -18.89
N SER A 255 -6.09 -10.72 -19.53
CA SER A 255 -6.18 -11.94 -20.35
C SER A 255 -5.13 -11.94 -21.47
N HIS A 256 -4.87 -10.79 -22.09
CA HIS A 256 -3.84 -10.71 -23.14
C HIS A 256 -2.42 -10.87 -22.60
N THR A 257 -2.13 -10.37 -21.39
CA THR A 257 -0.85 -10.64 -20.71
C THR A 257 -0.64 -12.13 -20.48
N VAL A 258 -1.63 -12.80 -19.89
CA VAL A 258 -1.56 -14.24 -19.62
C VAL A 258 -1.40 -15.04 -20.90
N LYS A 259 -2.15 -14.69 -21.95
CA LYS A 259 -2.05 -15.32 -23.27
C LYS A 259 -0.65 -15.13 -23.90
N LEU A 260 -0.06 -13.94 -23.76
CA LEU A 260 1.30 -13.67 -24.23
C LEU A 260 2.32 -14.59 -23.52
N LEU A 261 2.27 -14.68 -22.20
CA LEU A 261 3.17 -15.51 -21.39
C LEU A 261 2.98 -17.01 -21.68
N GLN A 262 1.77 -17.43 -22.00
CA GLN A 262 1.40 -18.80 -22.31
C GLN A 262 1.98 -19.25 -23.66
N TRP A 263 1.94 -18.38 -24.67
CA TRP A 263 2.24 -18.72 -26.04
C TRP A 263 3.62 -18.32 -26.55
N CYS A 264 4.35 -17.45 -25.81
CA CYS A 264 5.68 -17.04 -26.25
C CYS A 264 6.78 -17.80 -25.51
N ASP A 265 7.85 -18.13 -26.24
CA ASP A 265 9.10 -18.67 -25.71
C ASP A 265 10.20 -17.62 -25.73
N GLY A 266 11.19 -17.76 -24.83
CA GLY A 266 12.21 -16.73 -24.62
C GLY A 266 11.81 -15.66 -23.60
N ILE A 267 10.66 -15.81 -22.93
CA ILE A 267 10.26 -14.94 -21.83
C ILE A 267 11.25 -15.05 -20.66
N PRO A 268 11.49 -13.97 -19.89
CA PRO A 268 12.33 -14.04 -18.71
C PRO A 268 11.84 -15.10 -17.71
N PRO A 269 12.73 -15.83 -17.04
CA PRO A 269 12.33 -16.85 -16.06
C PRO A 269 11.50 -16.29 -14.92
N VAL A 270 11.72 -15.01 -14.56
CA VAL A 270 10.96 -14.25 -13.56
C VAL A 270 10.80 -12.82 -14.05
N MET A 271 9.61 -12.30 -14.02
CA MET A 271 9.32 -10.88 -14.26
C MET A 271 8.22 -10.40 -13.34
N HIS A 272 8.29 -9.14 -12.94
CA HIS A 272 7.17 -8.46 -12.31
C HIS A 272 6.14 -8.06 -13.36
N LEU A 273 4.88 -7.97 -12.92
CA LEU A 273 3.76 -7.48 -13.73
C LEU A 273 3.39 -6.08 -13.22
N GLU A 274 3.51 -5.07 -14.09
CA GLU A 274 3.11 -3.71 -13.76
C GLU A 274 1.61 -3.56 -13.98
N PHE A 275 0.87 -3.26 -12.90
CA PHE A 275 -0.57 -3.07 -12.96
C PHE A 275 -0.95 -1.61 -12.79
N ARG A 276 -1.96 -1.17 -13.53
CA ARG A 276 -2.64 0.11 -13.25
C ARG A 276 -3.31 0.02 -11.90
N HIS A 277 -2.96 0.92 -11.00
CA HIS A 277 -3.46 0.90 -9.64
C HIS A 277 -4.68 1.80 -9.48
N TYR A 278 -5.70 1.26 -8.82
CA TYR A 278 -6.95 1.94 -8.50
C TYR A 278 -7.25 1.79 -7.01
N MET A 279 -7.95 2.78 -6.45
CA MET A 279 -8.42 2.75 -5.07
C MET A 279 -9.94 2.74 -5.03
N TYR A 280 -10.52 1.90 -4.20
CA TYR A 280 -11.96 1.78 -3.93
C TYR A 280 -12.84 1.35 -5.09
N SER A 281 -12.51 1.77 -6.29
CA SER A 281 -13.19 1.42 -7.55
C SER A 281 -12.28 1.78 -8.72
N PHE A 282 -12.64 1.37 -9.92
CA PHE A 282 -11.94 1.79 -11.15
C PHE A 282 -12.21 3.24 -11.55
N GLU A 283 -12.95 3.99 -10.72
CA GLU A 283 -13.12 5.44 -10.85
C GLU A 283 -11.88 6.22 -10.42
N PHE A 284 -11.10 5.69 -9.46
CA PHE A 284 -9.99 6.41 -8.84
C PHE A 284 -8.63 5.81 -9.22
N PRO A 285 -8.11 6.09 -10.43
CA PRO A 285 -6.78 5.66 -10.84
C PRO A 285 -5.71 6.41 -10.03
N VAL A 286 -4.81 5.67 -9.41
CA VAL A 286 -3.64 6.22 -8.73
C VAL A 286 -2.56 6.52 -9.77
N ASP A 287 -1.78 7.56 -9.57
CA ASP A 287 -0.75 8.01 -10.51
C ASP A 287 0.53 7.16 -10.53
N TYR A 288 0.59 6.10 -9.73
CA TYR A 288 1.66 5.11 -9.72
C TYR A 288 1.13 3.70 -9.92
N SER A 289 1.91 2.86 -10.59
CA SER A 289 1.56 1.47 -10.85
C SER A 289 1.97 0.54 -9.70
N SER A 290 1.21 -0.54 -9.51
CA SER A 290 1.59 -1.67 -8.67
C SER A 290 2.56 -2.58 -9.41
N TRP A 291 3.53 -3.18 -8.69
CA TRP A 291 4.61 -3.97 -9.28
C TRP A 291 4.86 -5.31 -8.57
N ARG A 292 4.14 -5.62 -7.51
CA ARG A 292 4.49 -6.77 -6.65
C ARG A 292 4.12 -8.12 -7.27
N ALA A 293 3.08 -8.17 -8.07
CA ALA A 293 2.73 -9.37 -8.82
C ALA A 293 3.87 -9.85 -9.70
N THR A 294 4.04 -11.16 -9.82
CA THR A 294 5.11 -11.78 -10.62
C THR A 294 4.59 -12.91 -11.47
N ALA A 295 5.20 -13.08 -12.64
CA ALA A 295 5.07 -14.27 -13.48
C ALA A 295 6.41 -15.02 -13.49
N HIS A 296 6.35 -16.33 -13.31
CA HIS A 296 7.49 -17.23 -13.32
C HIS A 296 7.34 -18.31 -14.38
N VAL A 297 8.40 -18.60 -15.10
CA VAL A 297 8.56 -19.94 -15.70
C VAL A 297 8.94 -20.86 -14.55
N PHE A 298 7.99 -21.68 -14.11
CA PHE A 298 8.14 -22.48 -12.90
C PHE A 298 9.35 -23.43 -12.97
N HIS A 299 10.08 -23.47 -11.89
CA HIS A 299 11.18 -24.41 -11.65
C HIS A 299 11.03 -25.01 -10.24
N PRO A 300 11.46 -26.22 -9.95
CA PRO A 300 11.34 -26.84 -8.62
C PRO A 300 11.90 -26.04 -7.44
N ARG A 301 12.76 -25.03 -7.71
CA ARG A 301 13.28 -24.09 -6.69
C ARG A 301 12.45 -22.81 -6.56
N THR A 302 11.42 -22.64 -7.38
CA THR A 302 10.53 -21.47 -7.30
C THR A 302 9.72 -21.54 -6.03
N LEU A 303 9.75 -20.47 -5.24
CA LEU A 303 8.98 -20.34 -4.01
C LEU A 303 7.97 -19.20 -4.16
N TYR A 304 6.77 -19.43 -3.65
CA TYR A 304 5.72 -18.40 -3.62
C TYR A 304 6.14 -17.20 -2.76
N ARG A 305 6.18 -16.01 -3.34
CA ARG A 305 6.60 -14.76 -2.69
C ARG A 305 5.85 -13.57 -3.30
N HIS A 306 5.63 -12.55 -2.49
CA HIS A 306 5.07 -11.28 -2.94
C HIS A 306 6.03 -10.12 -2.55
N SER A 307 7.21 -10.16 -3.13
CA SER A 307 8.30 -9.21 -2.89
C SER A 307 9.11 -9.02 -4.17
N ARG A 308 10.02 -8.06 -4.20
CA ARG A 308 10.90 -7.85 -5.35
C ARG A 308 11.79 -9.08 -5.58
N GLN A 309 11.65 -9.72 -6.73
CA GLN A 309 12.33 -10.96 -7.09
C GLN A 309 13.28 -10.79 -8.27
N THR A 310 13.07 -9.74 -9.07
CA THR A 310 13.89 -9.39 -10.24
C THR A 310 13.82 -7.89 -10.48
N ASP A 311 14.68 -7.38 -11.35
CA ASP A 311 14.64 -5.99 -11.81
C ASP A 311 13.84 -5.81 -13.11
N LEU A 312 13.27 -6.89 -13.66
CA LEU A 312 12.47 -6.86 -14.88
C LEU A 312 10.98 -6.70 -14.53
N ILE A 313 10.30 -5.81 -15.25
CA ILE A 313 8.86 -5.60 -15.13
C ILE A 313 8.20 -5.47 -16.50
N LEU A 314 7.13 -6.23 -16.75
CA LEU A 314 6.30 -6.11 -17.95
C LEU A 314 5.31 -4.97 -17.74
N SER A 315 5.34 -3.98 -18.63
CA SER A 315 4.49 -2.79 -18.51
C SER A 315 3.01 -3.09 -18.80
N ASP A 316 2.12 -2.40 -18.09
CA ASP A 316 0.65 -2.41 -18.33
C ASP A 316 0.07 -3.82 -18.44
N ALA A 317 0.40 -4.68 -17.48
CA ALA A 317 0.07 -6.11 -17.52
C ALA A 317 -1.32 -6.44 -16.92
N GLY A 318 -2.06 -5.46 -16.41
CA GLY A 318 -3.38 -5.64 -15.81
C GLY A 318 -3.75 -4.54 -14.83
N TRP A 319 -4.56 -4.89 -13.82
CA TRP A 319 -5.18 -3.96 -12.89
C TRP A 319 -4.94 -4.38 -11.44
N HIS A 320 -4.74 -3.40 -10.57
CA HIS A 320 -4.75 -3.60 -9.12
C HIS A 320 -5.82 -2.69 -8.52
N CYS A 321 -6.85 -3.27 -7.90
CA CYS A 321 -7.99 -2.54 -7.34
C CYS A 321 -8.03 -2.67 -5.82
N SER A 322 -7.26 -1.81 -5.13
CA SER A 322 -7.17 -1.85 -3.67
C SER A 322 -8.45 -1.37 -3.00
N PHE A 323 -8.90 -2.07 -1.95
CA PHE A 323 -10.13 -1.75 -1.22
C PHE A 323 -11.38 -1.66 -2.10
N CYS A 324 -11.48 -2.49 -3.12
CA CYS A 324 -12.59 -2.52 -4.06
C CYS A 324 -13.71 -3.44 -3.55
N PHE A 325 -14.44 -3.00 -2.55
CA PHE A 325 -15.48 -3.76 -1.88
C PHE A 325 -16.89 -3.24 -2.17
N ARG A 326 -17.87 -4.12 -2.05
CA ARG A 326 -19.29 -3.84 -2.23
C ARG A 326 -19.92 -3.21 -1.00
N HIS A 327 -19.54 -3.64 0.20
CA HIS A 327 -20.15 -3.26 1.46
C HIS A 327 -19.15 -2.53 2.37
N ILE A 328 -19.62 -1.55 3.15
CA ILE A 328 -18.76 -0.80 4.06
C ILE A 328 -18.12 -1.71 5.12
N GLN A 329 -18.84 -2.74 5.56
CA GLN A 329 -18.31 -3.73 6.51
C GLN A 329 -17.04 -4.43 5.99
N GLU A 330 -16.92 -4.66 4.69
CA GLU A 330 -15.74 -5.29 4.09
C GLU A 330 -14.50 -4.39 4.15
N PHE A 331 -14.70 -3.05 4.05
CA PHE A 331 -13.63 -2.08 4.31
C PHE A 331 -13.15 -2.16 5.75
N VAL A 332 -14.08 -2.11 6.71
CA VAL A 332 -13.77 -2.22 8.15
C VAL A 332 -13.04 -3.53 8.43
N PHE A 333 -13.52 -4.64 7.85
CA PHE A 333 -12.87 -5.93 7.98
C PHE A 333 -11.43 -5.88 7.44
N LYS A 334 -11.19 -5.44 6.21
CA LYS A 334 -9.85 -5.37 5.63
C LYS A 334 -8.94 -4.43 6.44
N MET A 335 -9.44 -3.26 6.86
CA MET A 335 -8.67 -2.30 7.68
C MET A 335 -8.16 -2.89 9.00
N THR A 336 -8.88 -3.86 9.58
CA THR A 336 -8.52 -4.48 10.86
C THR A 336 -7.83 -5.85 10.72
N ALA A 337 -7.89 -6.46 9.55
CA ALA A 337 -7.52 -7.85 9.31
C ALA A 337 -6.18 -8.05 8.59
N TYR A 338 -5.73 -7.03 7.82
CA TYR A 338 -4.52 -7.16 7.00
C TYR A 338 -3.24 -6.81 7.77
N SER A 339 -2.07 -7.06 7.18
CA SER A 339 -0.77 -6.89 7.84
C SER A 339 -0.48 -5.44 8.29
N HIS A 340 -1.08 -4.45 7.63
CA HIS A 340 -0.98 -3.03 8.00
C HIS A 340 -2.15 -2.51 8.84
N ALA A 341 -2.79 -3.35 9.66
CA ALA A 341 -3.86 -2.93 10.56
C ALA A 341 -3.43 -1.88 11.61
N ASP A 342 -2.11 -1.72 11.84
CA ASP A 342 -1.51 -0.66 12.64
C ASP A 342 -1.78 0.76 12.10
N ARG A 343 -2.20 0.88 10.84
CA ARG A 343 -2.65 2.15 10.24
C ARG A 343 -3.95 2.67 10.83
N VAL A 344 -4.76 1.80 11.43
CA VAL A 344 -5.97 2.21 12.17
C VAL A 344 -5.55 2.78 13.54
N LYS A 345 -5.10 4.01 13.55
CA LYS A 345 -4.59 4.71 14.76
C LYS A 345 -5.72 5.21 15.67
N ARG A 346 -6.92 5.41 15.13
CA ARG A 346 -8.09 5.95 15.84
C ARG A 346 -9.33 5.12 15.50
N ARG A 347 -10.28 5.03 16.45
CA ARG A 347 -11.52 4.27 16.25
C ARG A 347 -12.45 4.89 15.21
N ASP A 348 -12.44 6.20 15.06
CA ASP A 348 -13.24 6.93 14.07
C ASP A 348 -12.85 6.58 12.61
N PHE A 349 -11.65 6.02 12.37
CA PHE A 349 -11.28 5.49 11.04
C PHE A 349 -12.21 4.36 10.57
N LEU A 350 -12.85 3.66 11.50
CA LEU A 350 -13.77 2.56 11.22
C LEU A 350 -15.24 3.02 11.16
N ASP A 351 -15.51 4.33 11.27
CA ASP A 351 -16.86 4.88 11.12
C ASP A 351 -17.35 4.74 9.68
N HIS A 352 -18.53 4.15 9.52
CA HIS A 352 -19.10 3.85 8.21
C HIS A 352 -19.38 5.11 7.38
N SER A 353 -19.85 6.18 8.01
CA SER A 353 -20.16 7.44 7.34
C SER A 353 -18.88 8.11 6.86
N ARG A 354 -17.82 8.06 7.68
CA ARG A 354 -16.51 8.56 7.30
C ARG A 354 -15.93 7.76 6.12
N ILE A 355 -15.93 6.43 6.21
CA ILE A 355 -15.45 5.56 5.13
C ILE A 355 -16.22 5.88 3.84
N GLN A 356 -17.56 5.92 3.89
CA GLN A 356 -18.39 6.23 2.73
C GLN A 356 -18.05 7.57 2.09
N ASN A 357 -17.84 8.61 2.90
CA ASN A 357 -17.44 9.93 2.41
C ASN A 357 -16.09 9.89 1.71
N LEU A 358 -15.08 9.29 2.33
CA LEU A 358 -13.70 9.26 1.80
C LEU A 358 -13.60 8.46 0.51
N ILE A 359 -14.25 7.30 0.41
CA ILE A 359 -14.23 6.50 -0.81
C ILE A 359 -14.94 7.18 -2.00
N CYS A 360 -15.95 8.03 -1.74
CA CYS A 360 -16.59 8.83 -2.79
C CYS A 360 -15.78 10.05 -3.20
N GLN A 361 -14.86 10.50 -2.37
CA GLN A 361 -13.94 11.59 -2.67
C GLN A 361 -12.59 11.11 -3.25
N GLY A 362 -12.32 9.81 -3.19
CA GLY A 362 -11.01 9.25 -3.55
C GLY A 362 -9.92 9.63 -2.54
N ASP A 363 -10.30 9.87 -1.27
CA ASP A 363 -9.40 10.33 -0.23
C ASP A 363 -8.90 9.18 0.66
N ASP A 364 -7.91 9.43 1.50
CA ASP A 364 -7.20 8.42 2.28
C ASP A 364 -7.98 7.96 3.53
N LEU A 365 -8.23 6.66 3.65
CA LEU A 365 -8.93 6.05 4.79
C LEU A 365 -8.17 6.18 6.12
N PHE A 366 -6.84 6.30 6.06
CA PHE A 366 -5.97 6.19 7.22
C PHE A 366 -5.36 7.52 7.66
N ASP A 367 -5.69 8.63 7.01
CA ASP A 367 -5.02 9.92 7.20
C ASP A 367 -3.49 9.72 7.24
N MET A 368 -2.97 8.92 6.28
CA MET A 368 -1.57 8.56 6.26
C MET A 368 -0.71 9.80 6.14
N LEU A 369 0.26 9.89 7.05
CA LEU A 369 1.21 10.96 6.97
C LEU A 369 2.13 10.75 5.75
N PRO A 370 2.61 11.84 5.15
CA PRO A 370 3.55 11.80 4.02
C PRO A 370 4.74 10.87 4.20
N GLU A 371 5.08 10.54 5.42
CA GLU A 371 6.19 9.67 5.79
C GLU A 371 6.08 8.21 5.32
N GLU A 372 4.87 7.75 5.00
CA GLU A 372 4.67 6.37 4.49
C GLU A 372 4.95 6.28 2.98
N TYR A 373 5.19 7.41 2.34
CA TYR A 373 5.53 7.53 0.93
C TYR A 373 7.00 7.93 0.76
N THR A 374 7.58 7.56 -0.37
CA THR A 374 8.84 8.18 -0.79
C THR A 374 8.63 9.67 -1.04
N PHE A 375 9.69 10.49 -0.99
CA PHE A 375 9.58 11.93 -1.29
C PHE A 375 8.96 12.21 -2.66
N GLN A 376 9.22 11.36 -3.65
CA GLN A 376 8.63 11.48 -4.98
C GLN A 376 7.13 11.17 -4.97
N GLU A 377 6.72 10.13 -4.26
CA GLU A 377 5.30 9.78 -4.09
C GLU A 377 4.57 10.85 -3.30
N LEU A 378 5.24 11.45 -2.30
CA LEU A 378 4.69 12.55 -1.52
C LEU A 378 4.35 13.78 -2.38
N PHE A 379 5.26 14.19 -3.26
CA PHE A 379 5.01 15.33 -4.16
C PHE A 379 3.89 15.04 -5.16
N LYS A 380 3.68 13.79 -5.54
CA LYS A 380 2.62 13.37 -6.44
C LYS A 380 1.26 13.25 -5.74
N LYS A 381 1.24 12.92 -4.44
CA LYS A 381 0.02 12.65 -3.68
C LYS A 381 -0.41 13.84 -2.81
N MET A 382 -0.56 15.00 -3.42
CA MET A 382 -1.08 16.19 -2.74
C MET A 382 -2.58 16.35 -3.01
N GLY A 383 -3.40 15.68 -2.20
CA GLY A 383 -4.85 15.79 -2.25
C GLY A 383 -5.56 14.49 -2.68
N PRO A 384 -6.89 14.54 -2.82
CA PRO A 384 -7.71 13.40 -3.24
C PRO A 384 -7.30 12.90 -4.62
N ILE A 385 -7.45 11.60 -4.86
CA ILE A 385 -7.23 11.00 -6.18
C ILE A 385 -8.29 11.54 -7.14
N PRO A 386 -7.91 12.15 -8.28
CA PRO A 386 -8.88 12.64 -9.26
C PRO A 386 -9.76 11.49 -9.77
N SER A 387 -11.07 11.71 -9.80
CA SER A 387 -11.99 10.73 -10.39
C SER A 387 -11.83 10.67 -11.91
N SER A 388 -11.93 9.48 -12.46
CA SER A 388 -11.97 9.22 -13.91
C SER A 388 -13.39 8.86 -14.32
N CYS A 389 -13.89 9.51 -15.39
CA CYS A 389 -15.14 9.11 -16.02
C CYS A 389 -14.92 7.99 -17.06
N SER A 390 -13.70 7.47 -17.22
CA SER A 390 -13.37 6.46 -18.23
C SER A 390 -13.38 5.06 -17.65
N ALA A 391 -14.13 4.18 -18.29
CA ALA A 391 -14.13 2.73 -18.07
C ALA A 391 -13.53 1.96 -19.27
N VAL A 392 -12.78 2.65 -20.12
CA VAL A 392 -12.09 2.06 -21.27
C VAL A 392 -10.88 1.25 -20.80
N HIS A 393 -10.68 0.07 -21.38
CA HIS A 393 -9.60 -0.88 -21.02
C HIS A 393 -9.65 -1.40 -19.58
N LEU A 394 -10.85 -1.55 -19.02
CA LEU A 394 -11.09 -2.31 -17.79
C LEU A 394 -11.30 -3.80 -18.11
N PRO A 395 -11.31 -4.68 -17.09
CA PRO A 395 -11.60 -6.11 -17.31
C PRO A 395 -12.88 -6.31 -18.13
N ALA A 396 -12.83 -7.15 -19.17
CA ALA A 396 -13.96 -7.33 -20.07
C ALA A 396 -15.19 -7.83 -19.32
N TYR A 397 -15.02 -8.81 -18.44
CA TYR A 397 -16.11 -9.35 -17.63
C TYR A 397 -16.80 -8.30 -16.75
N LEU A 398 -16.02 -7.34 -16.20
CA LEU A 398 -16.57 -6.22 -15.42
C LEU A 398 -17.50 -5.34 -16.27
N ILE A 399 -17.12 -5.06 -17.51
CA ILE A 399 -17.93 -4.23 -18.42
C ILE A 399 -19.17 -4.97 -18.91
N GLU A 400 -19.02 -6.25 -19.27
CA GLU A 400 -20.14 -7.11 -19.68
C GLU A 400 -21.20 -7.28 -18.58
N ASN A 401 -20.78 -7.17 -17.31
CA ASN A 401 -21.65 -7.34 -16.15
C ASN A 401 -21.77 -6.03 -15.32
N ALA A 402 -21.70 -4.88 -15.97
CA ALA A 402 -21.65 -3.57 -15.36
C ALA A 402 -22.76 -3.30 -14.33
N ASP A 403 -23.96 -3.83 -14.56
CA ASP A 403 -25.11 -3.67 -13.64
C ASP A 403 -24.84 -4.33 -12.28
N ASN A 404 -24.19 -5.50 -12.26
CA ASN A 404 -23.83 -6.22 -11.03
C ASN A 404 -22.68 -5.57 -10.27
N TYR A 405 -21.80 -4.88 -10.99
CA TYR A 405 -20.58 -4.27 -10.45
C TYR A 405 -20.59 -2.76 -10.56
N ARG A 406 -21.78 -2.13 -10.57
CA ARG A 406 -21.92 -0.67 -10.69
C ARG A 406 -21.08 0.10 -9.67
N PHE A 407 -20.92 -0.47 -8.47
CA PHE A 407 -20.14 0.10 -7.38
C PHE A 407 -18.61 0.18 -7.68
N LEU A 408 -18.11 -0.54 -8.68
CA LEU A 408 -16.72 -0.49 -9.14
C LEU A 408 -16.50 0.45 -10.33
N LEU A 409 -17.55 0.98 -10.91
CA LEU A 409 -17.49 1.81 -12.11
C LEU A 409 -17.65 3.30 -11.79
N PRO A 410 -17.19 4.21 -12.68
CA PRO A 410 -17.34 5.64 -12.49
C PRO A 410 -18.76 6.07 -12.11
N GLY A 411 -18.91 6.88 -11.08
CA GLY A 411 -20.17 7.34 -10.52
C GLY A 411 -20.90 6.31 -9.65
N GLY A 412 -20.28 5.19 -9.29
CA GLY A 412 -20.84 4.14 -8.44
C GLY A 412 -20.26 4.10 -7.03
N CYS A 413 -19.83 5.20 -6.46
CA CYS A 413 -19.10 5.21 -5.17
C CYS A 413 -19.93 4.80 -3.96
N LEU A 414 -21.26 4.89 -4.02
CA LEU A 414 -22.13 4.55 -2.89
C LEU A 414 -22.10 3.04 -2.61
N ARG A 415 -21.93 2.69 -1.34
CA ARG A 415 -21.94 1.32 -0.83
C ARG A 415 -23.15 1.09 0.04
N SER A 416 -23.68 -0.12 0.04
CA SER A 416 -24.65 -0.52 1.05
C SER A 416 -23.93 -0.77 2.38
N PRO A 417 -24.62 -0.57 3.53
CA PRO A 417 -24.05 -0.92 4.83
C PRO A 417 -23.80 -2.43 4.96
N GLU A 418 -24.60 -3.26 4.30
CA GLU A 418 -24.56 -4.74 4.27
C GLU A 418 -24.65 -5.23 2.82
#